data_d394073a76157b0f0a18a83be1f55737
#
_entry.id   d394073a76157b0f0a18a83be1f55737
#
_cell.length_a   1.000
_cell.length_b   1.000
_cell.length_c   1.000
_cell.angle_alpha   90.00
_cell.angle_beta   90.00
_cell.angle_gamma   90.00
#
_symmetry.space_group_name_H-M   'P 1'
#
loop_
_entity.id
_entity.type
_entity.pdbx_description
1 polymer ?
#
loop_
_entity_poly.entity_id
_entity_poly.type
_entity_poly.pdbx_seq_one_letter_code
_entity_poly.pdbx_strand_id
1 'polypeptide(L)'
;NFNFFTSDLGVDLGTANVLIYVEGKGVLVREPSVVAVDKNSGKILKVGADARNMMGRTPGNVVAMRPLKDGVISDHEMTVKMLQHLFRKAIKSSIFNPKPRVVICVPSGVTEVEERTVINAAIEAGARRVYLIEEPLAAALGANLPIEEANGHMVVDVGGGTTDIAVLSLNGVANSSSVEAAGDAFD
;
A
#
# COMPACT_ATOMS: atom_id res chain seq x y z
N ASN A 1 27.99 10.05 -11.45
CA ASN A 1 27.05 9.05 -10.89
C ASN A 1 25.77 9.11 -11.71
N PHE A 2 25.70 8.22 -12.72
CA PHE A 2 24.57 8.11 -13.64
C PHE A 2 23.46 7.25 -13.00
N ASN A 3 22.56 7.87 -12.23
CA ASN A 3 21.29 7.23 -11.82
C ASN A 3 20.14 7.81 -12.65
N PHE A 4 20.23 7.69 -13.97
CA PHE A 4 19.30 8.36 -14.89
C PHE A 4 17.95 7.61 -15.10
N PHE A 5 17.72 6.41 -14.55
CA PHE A 5 16.60 5.58 -14.98
C PHE A 5 15.88 4.72 -13.93
N THR A 6 16.10 4.91 -12.64
CA THR A 6 15.33 4.17 -11.62
C THR A 6 14.38 5.11 -10.90
N SER A 7 13.09 4.95 -11.13
CA SER A 7 12.08 5.62 -10.31
C SER A 7 11.92 4.83 -9.01
N ASP A 8 12.23 5.46 -7.88
CA ASP A 8 11.93 4.89 -6.57
C ASP A 8 10.48 5.23 -6.21
N LEU A 9 9.77 4.24 -5.68
CA LEU A 9 8.36 4.37 -5.31
C LEU A 9 8.20 4.22 -3.81
N GLY A 10 7.40 5.10 -3.21
CA GLY A 10 6.80 4.88 -1.92
C GLY A 10 5.35 4.41 -2.12
N VAL A 11 4.95 3.33 -1.48
CA VAL A 11 3.62 2.76 -1.58
C VAL A 11 3.01 2.64 -0.19
N ASP A 12 1.90 3.33 0.01
CA ASP A 12 1.00 3.09 1.12
C ASP A 12 -0.07 2.10 0.61
N LEU A 13 -0.01 0.88 1.10
CA LEU A 13 -0.86 -0.24 0.67
C LEU A 13 -2.01 -0.42 1.68
N GLY A 14 -2.87 0.59 1.78
CA GLY A 14 -3.95 0.60 2.76
C GLY A 14 -5.16 -0.25 2.37
N THR A 15 -5.95 -0.66 3.37
CA THR A 15 -7.20 -1.41 3.20
C THR A 15 -8.21 -0.65 2.35
N ALA A 16 -8.37 0.65 2.58
CA ALA A 16 -9.34 1.48 1.86
C ALA A 16 -8.78 2.07 0.57
N ASN A 17 -7.53 2.55 0.59
CA ASN A 17 -6.90 3.23 -0.53
C ASN A 17 -5.43 2.82 -0.68
N VAL A 18 -4.94 2.83 -1.91
CA VAL A 18 -3.51 2.74 -2.24
C VAL A 18 -3.02 4.10 -2.71
N LEU A 19 -1.90 4.56 -2.13
CA LEU A 19 -1.19 5.73 -2.61
C LEU A 19 0.18 5.31 -3.15
N ILE A 20 0.58 5.92 -4.27
CA ILE A 20 1.93 5.73 -4.80
C ILE A 20 2.58 7.10 -4.99
N TYR A 21 3.66 7.29 -4.25
CA TYR A 21 4.59 8.41 -4.39
C TYR A 21 5.72 8.00 -5.35
N VAL A 22 6.09 8.90 -6.22
CA VAL A 22 7.24 8.73 -7.12
C VAL A 22 8.28 9.78 -6.78
N GLU A 23 9.53 9.34 -6.57
CA GLU A 23 10.63 10.24 -6.23
C GLU A 23 10.75 11.39 -7.25
N GLY A 24 10.82 12.61 -6.75
CA GLY A 24 10.91 13.84 -7.55
C GLY A 24 9.62 14.28 -8.25
N LYS A 25 8.51 13.51 -8.12
CA LYS A 25 7.23 13.83 -8.77
C LYS A 25 6.05 13.94 -7.80
N GLY A 26 6.19 13.46 -6.56
CA GLY A 26 5.13 13.46 -5.57
C GLY A 26 4.16 12.29 -5.71
N VAL A 27 2.98 12.42 -5.09
CA VAL A 27 1.92 11.39 -5.14
C VAL A 27 1.25 11.41 -6.50
N LEU A 28 1.49 10.38 -7.31
CA LEU A 28 0.93 10.26 -8.66
C LEU A 28 -0.29 9.32 -8.73
N VAL A 29 -0.46 8.42 -7.76
CA VAL A 29 -1.60 7.51 -7.68
C VAL A 29 -2.25 7.65 -6.32
N ARG A 30 -3.57 7.82 -6.34
CA ARG A 30 -4.45 7.73 -5.18
C ARG A 30 -5.71 7.02 -5.64
N GLU A 31 -5.82 5.74 -5.32
CA GLU A 31 -6.91 4.90 -5.80
C GLU A 31 -7.50 4.05 -4.66
N PRO A 32 -8.79 3.80 -4.67
CA PRO A 32 -9.40 2.81 -3.79
C PRO A 32 -8.75 1.43 -3.97
N SER A 33 -8.55 0.70 -2.88
CA SER A 33 -8.05 -0.68 -2.86
C SER A 33 -9.16 -1.67 -3.29
N VAL A 34 -9.66 -1.49 -4.52
CA VAL A 34 -10.79 -2.26 -5.06
C VAL A 34 -10.44 -2.78 -6.44
N VAL A 35 -10.84 -4.01 -6.72
CA VAL A 35 -10.77 -4.64 -8.04
C VAL A 35 -12.14 -5.16 -8.44
N ALA A 36 -12.50 -5.03 -9.71
CA ALA A 36 -13.69 -5.66 -10.29
C ALA A 36 -13.27 -6.84 -11.15
N VAL A 37 -13.82 -8.01 -10.87
CA VAL A 37 -13.41 -9.30 -11.43
C VAL A 37 -14.60 -9.97 -12.12
N ASP A 38 -14.39 -10.51 -13.30
CA ASP A 38 -15.33 -11.43 -13.94
C ASP A 38 -15.28 -12.79 -13.26
N LYS A 39 -16.41 -13.24 -12.68
CA LYS A 39 -16.49 -14.48 -11.92
C LYS A 39 -16.18 -15.73 -12.72
N ASN A 40 -16.46 -15.71 -14.02
CA ASN A 40 -16.32 -16.90 -14.86
C ASN A 40 -14.88 -17.12 -15.30
N SER A 41 -14.17 -16.01 -15.58
CA SER A 41 -12.79 -16.07 -16.10
C SER A 41 -11.73 -15.72 -15.05
N GLY A 42 -12.10 -15.19 -13.87
CA GLY A 42 -11.15 -14.66 -12.87
C GLY A 42 -10.38 -13.43 -13.34
N LYS A 43 -10.80 -12.83 -14.47
CA LYS A 43 -10.08 -11.70 -15.09
C LYS A 43 -10.45 -10.39 -14.42
N ILE A 44 -9.44 -9.58 -14.07
CA ILE A 44 -9.69 -8.20 -13.62
C ILE A 44 -10.18 -7.35 -14.80
N LEU A 45 -11.31 -6.70 -14.58
CA LEU A 45 -11.94 -5.80 -15.53
C LEU A 45 -11.58 -4.34 -15.23
N LYS A 46 -11.57 -3.97 -13.95
CA LYS A 46 -11.31 -2.60 -13.47
C LYS A 46 -10.55 -2.63 -12.16
N VAL A 47 -9.85 -1.52 -11.86
CA VAL A 47 -9.09 -1.30 -10.62
C VAL A 47 -9.38 0.11 -10.11
N GLY A 48 -9.35 0.30 -8.79
CA GLY A 48 -9.44 1.61 -8.17
C GLY A 48 -10.86 2.21 -8.23
N ALA A 49 -10.94 3.49 -8.53
CA ALA A 49 -12.21 4.24 -8.56
C ALA A 49 -13.21 3.63 -9.53
N ASP A 50 -12.76 3.19 -10.71
CA ASP A 50 -13.63 2.54 -11.70
C ASP A 50 -14.24 1.24 -11.15
N ALA A 51 -13.45 0.44 -10.43
CA ALA A 51 -13.93 -0.78 -9.79
C ALA A 51 -14.90 -0.47 -8.65
N ARG A 52 -14.60 0.53 -7.81
CA ARG A 52 -15.47 0.98 -6.74
C ARG A 52 -16.84 1.43 -7.24
N ASN A 53 -16.89 2.15 -8.34
CA ASN A 53 -18.15 2.60 -8.95
C ASN A 53 -19.04 1.44 -9.45
N MET A 54 -18.46 0.25 -9.60
CA MET A 54 -19.19 -0.97 -9.96
C MET A 54 -19.76 -1.70 -8.75
N MET A 55 -19.33 -1.38 -7.51
CA MET A 55 -19.89 -2.00 -6.30
C MET A 55 -21.39 -1.75 -6.20
N GLY A 56 -22.14 -2.82 -5.96
CA GLY A 56 -23.61 -2.78 -5.88
C GLY A 56 -24.35 -2.54 -7.20
N ARG A 57 -23.64 -2.36 -8.32
CA ARG A 57 -24.22 -2.10 -9.65
C ARG A 57 -23.71 -3.08 -10.71
N THR A 58 -23.11 -4.18 -10.30
CA THR A 58 -22.47 -5.12 -11.22
C THR A 58 -23.50 -6.06 -11.87
N PRO A 59 -23.35 -6.37 -13.19
CA PRO A 59 -24.02 -7.51 -13.80
C PRO A 59 -23.70 -8.79 -13.01
N GLY A 60 -24.57 -9.79 -13.02
CA GLY A 60 -24.48 -10.98 -12.17
C GLY A 60 -23.18 -11.79 -12.24
N ASN A 61 -22.37 -11.57 -13.26
CA ASN A 61 -21.07 -12.21 -13.47
C ASN A 61 -19.85 -11.37 -13.04
N VAL A 62 -20.04 -10.15 -12.54
CA VAL A 62 -18.94 -9.27 -12.07
C VAL A 62 -19.02 -9.10 -10.55
N VAL A 63 -17.87 -9.17 -9.87
CA VAL A 63 -17.73 -8.87 -8.44
C VAL A 63 -16.69 -7.79 -8.25
N ALA A 64 -17.04 -6.77 -7.47
CA ALA A 64 -16.07 -5.81 -6.93
C ALA A 64 -15.68 -6.24 -5.51
N MET A 65 -14.37 -6.35 -5.25
CA MET A 65 -13.82 -6.81 -3.99
C MET A 65 -12.60 -6.00 -3.57
N ARG A 66 -12.32 -6.00 -2.26
CA ARG A 66 -11.07 -5.48 -1.70
C ARG A 66 -10.09 -6.63 -1.49
N PRO A 67 -8.91 -6.63 -2.12
CA PRO A 67 -7.91 -7.68 -1.94
C PRO A 67 -7.10 -7.55 -0.65
N LEU A 68 -7.27 -6.43 0.08
CA LEU A 68 -6.69 -6.20 1.41
C LEU A 68 -7.82 -6.11 2.44
N LYS A 69 -7.54 -6.62 3.64
CA LYS A 69 -8.41 -6.55 4.81
C LYS A 69 -7.56 -6.29 6.05
N ASP A 70 -7.97 -5.36 6.90
CA ASP A 70 -7.33 -5.03 8.18
C ASP A 70 -5.79 -4.81 8.03
N GLY A 71 -5.39 -4.08 6.97
CA GLY A 71 -3.98 -3.76 6.69
C GLY A 71 -3.16 -4.89 6.06
N VAL A 72 -3.74 -6.10 5.85
CA VAL A 72 -3.03 -7.25 5.31
C VAL A 72 -3.62 -7.76 3.99
N ILE A 73 -2.82 -8.52 3.23
CA ILE A 73 -3.26 -9.12 1.97
C ILE A 73 -4.17 -10.33 2.26
N SER A 74 -5.43 -10.23 1.84
CA SER A 74 -6.40 -11.34 1.93
C SER A 74 -6.51 -12.14 0.63
N ASP A 75 -6.20 -11.52 -0.51
CA ASP A 75 -6.13 -12.19 -1.82
C ASP A 75 -4.84 -11.79 -2.55
N HIS A 76 -3.89 -12.71 -2.59
CA HIS A 76 -2.56 -12.47 -3.16
C HIS A 76 -2.63 -12.18 -4.67
N GLU A 77 -3.34 -13.01 -5.43
CA GLU A 77 -3.42 -12.87 -6.89
C GLU A 77 -4.04 -11.54 -7.30
N MET A 78 -5.12 -11.16 -6.65
CA MET A 78 -5.80 -9.90 -6.93
C MET A 78 -4.94 -8.71 -6.50
N THR A 79 -4.20 -8.81 -5.40
CA THR A 79 -3.24 -7.77 -4.96
C THR A 79 -2.13 -7.59 -5.98
N VAL A 80 -1.52 -8.67 -6.48
CA VAL A 80 -0.48 -8.61 -7.53
C VAL A 80 -1.00 -7.89 -8.76
N LYS A 81 -2.16 -8.28 -9.25
CA LYS A 81 -2.77 -7.66 -10.44
C LYS A 81 -3.14 -6.19 -10.23
N MET A 82 -3.64 -5.85 -9.04
CA MET A 82 -3.91 -4.47 -8.64
C MET A 82 -2.63 -3.64 -8.65
N LEU A 83 -1.59 -4.09 -7.97
CA LEU A 83 -0.29 -3.43 -7.93
C LEU A 83 0.34 -3.28 -9.32
N GLN A 84 0.27 -4.30 -10.18
CA GLN A 84 0.73 -4.21 -11.57
C GLN A 84 0.05 -3.07 -12.33
N HIS A 85 -1.27 -2.94 -12.16
CA HIS A 85 -2.03 -1.86 -12.78
C HIS A 85 -1.60 -0.49 -12.26
N LEU A 86 -1.49 -0.35 -10.92
CA LEU A 86 -1.14 0.90 -10.26
C LEU A 86 0.31 1.32 -10.54
N PHE A 87 1.26 0.38 -10.59
CA PHE A 87 2.64 0.66 -10.97
C PHE A 87 2.74 1.18 -12.40
N ARG A 88 2.02 0.57 -13.36
CA ARG A 88 1.97 1.09 -14.74
C ARG A 88 1.37 2.48 -14.83
N LYS A 89 0.40 2.81 -13.96
CA LYS A 89 -0.20 4.14 -13.87
C LYS A 89 0.78 5.17 -13.29
N ALA A 90 1.55 4.79 -12.27
CA ALA A 90 2.54 5.66 -11.62
C ALA A 90 3.77 5.92 -12.51
N ILE A 91 4.25 4.88 -13.18
CA ILE A 91 5.43 4.94 -14.03
C ILE A 91 4.99 4.70 -15.46
N LYS A 92 5.11 5.71 -16.34
CA LYS A 92 4.87 5.49 -17.77
C LYS A 92 5.76 4.34 -18.23
N SER A 93 5.14 3.19 -18.51
CA SER A 93 5.83 2.00 -18.95
C SER A 93 6.57 2.29 -20.26
N SER A 94 7.90 2.20 -20.22
CA SER A 94 8.76 2.18 -21.39
C SER A 94 9.62 0.94 -21.33
N ILE A 95 9.88 0.32 -22.46
CA ILE A 95 10.76 -0.84 -22.60
C ILE A 95 12.16 -0.56 -22.01
N PHE A 96 12.53 0.72 -21.94
CA PHE A 96 13.81 1.20 -21.42
C PHE A 96 13.79 1.60 -19.93
N ASN A 97 12.62 1.57 -19.26
CA ASN A 97 12.56 1.92 -17.84
C ASN A 97 12.89 0.69 -16.99
N PRO A 98 13.96 0.73 -16.19
CA PRO A 98 14.27 -0.36 -15.27
C PRO A 98 13.16 -0.50 -14.23
N LYS A 99 12.96 -1.73 -13.75
CA LYS A 99 12.01 -2.03 -12.68
C LYS A 99 12.31 -1.17 -11.43
N PRO A 100 11.30 -0.60 -10.78
CA PRO A 100 11.48 0.30 -9.63
C PRO A 100 11.98 -0.43 -8.39
N ARG A 101 12.65 0.30 -7.50
CA ARG A 101 12.74 -0.05 -6.09
C ARG A 101 11.50 0.50 -5.40
N VAL A 102 10.96 -0.26 -4.46
CA VAL A 102 9.71 0.08 -3.80
C VAL A 102 9.87 0.02 -2.29
N VAL A 103 9.46 1.05 -1.59
CA VAL A 103 9.25 1.05 -0.14
C VAL A 103 7.76 0.94 0.10
N ILE A 104 7.32 -0.04 0.90
CA ILE A 104 5.90 -0.27 1.19
C ILE A 104 5.66 -0.07 2.69
N CYS A 105 4.65 0.71 3.03
CA CYS A 105 4.18 0.84 4.40
C CYS A 105 3.39 -0.42 4.80
N VAL A 106 3.63 -0.88 6.01
CA VAL A 106 2.91 -2.01 6.64
C VAL A 106 2.48 -1.63 8.06
N PRO A 107 1.35 -2.15 8.55
CA PRO A 107 0.93 -1.91 9.93
C PRO A 107 1.99 -2.38 10.94
N SER A 108 1.99 -1.78 12.12
CA SER A 108 2.80 -2.27 13.22
C SER A 108 2.34 -3.66 13.67
N GLY A 109 3.28 -4.55 13.91
CA GLY A 109 2.96 -5.89 14.43
C GLY A 109 2.53 -6.92 13.38
N VAL A 110 2.71 -6.65 12.07
CA VAL A 110 2.56 -7.67 11.03
C VAL A 110 3.51 -8.85 11.27
N THR A 111 3.05 -10.04 10.96
CA THR A 111 3.84 -11.27 11.08
C THR A 111 4.86 -11.39 9.94
N GLU A 112 5.93 -12.16 10.15
CA GLU A 112 6.92 -12.43 9.10
C GLU A 112 6.29 -13.04 7.82
N VAL A 113 5.20 -13.81 7.97
CA VAL A 113 4.48 -14.41 6.83
C VAL A 113 3.76 -13.32 6.03
N GLU A 114 3.12 -12.38 6.70
CA GLU A 114 2.45 -11.23 6.08
C GLU A 114 3.46 -10.32 5.39
N GLU A 115 4.60 -10.00 6.03
CA GLU A 115 5.68 -9.24 5.42
C GLU A 115 6.18 -9.90 4.12
N ARG A 116 6.45 -11.20 4.15
CA ARG A 116 6.87 -11.97 2.97
C ARG A 116 5.80 -11.94 1.88
N THR A 117 4.53 -12.00 2.26
CA THR A 117 3.42 -11.95 1.31
C THR A 117 3.37 -10.61 0.58
N VAL A 118 3.56 -9.50 1.31
CA VAL A 118 3.65 -8.14 0.72
C VAL A 118 4.85 -8.01 -0.21
N ILE A 119 6.03 -8.46 0.23
CA ILE A 119 7.26 -8.43 -0.59
C ILE A 119 7.07 -9.22 -1.88
N ASN A 120 6.55 -10.46 -1.78
CA ASN A 120 6.33 -11.32 -2.94
C ASN A 120 5.33 -10.70 -3.91
N ALA A 121 4.20 -10.20 -3.42
CA ALA A 121 3.19 -9.54 -4.26
C ALA A 121 3.78 -8.35 -5.03
N ALA A 122 4.59 -7.52 -4.39
CA ALA A 122 5.22 -6.37 -5.05
C ALA A 122 6.29 -6.78 -6.07
N ILE A 123 7.10 -7.81 -5.78
CA ILE A 123 8.07 -8.38 -6.74
C ILE A 123 7.36 -8.95 -7.95
N GLU A 124 6.31 -9.77 -7.75
CA GLU A 124 5.49 -10.32 -8.83
C GLU A 124 4.78 -9.23 -9.63
N ALA A 125 4.39 -8.13 -8.98
CA ALA A 125 3.83 -6.96 -9.64
C ALA A 125 4.83 -6.18 -10.49
N GLY A 126 6.13 -6.43 -10.36
CA GLY A 126 7.16 -5.85 -11.21
C GLY A 126 8.19 -4.99 -10.48
N ALA A 127 8.20 -4.94 -9.15
CA ALA A 127 9.28 -4.32 -8.40
C ALA A 127 10.60 -5.09 -8.57
N ARG A 128 11.74 -4.36 -8.59
CA ARG A 128 13.07 -4.95 -8.59
C ARG A 128 13.56 -5.29 -7.19
N ARG A 129 13.24 -4.42 -6.24
CA ARG A 129 13.54 -4.58 -4.81
C ARG A 129 12.39 -3.99 -4.02
N VAL A 130 12.11 -4.59 -2.88
CA VAL A 130 11.08 -4.15 -1.95
C VAL A 130 11.70 -3.99 -0.57
N TYR A 131 11.38 -2.90 0.09
CA TYR A 131 11.69 -2.60 1.48
C TYR A 131 10.39 -2.33 2.20
N LEU A 132 10.28 -2.76 3.44
CA LEU A 132 9.13 -2.45 4.28
C LEU A 132 9.48 -1.37 5.30
N ILE A 133 8.49 -0.57 5.65
CA ILE A 133 8.56 0.43 6.71
C ILE A 133 7.24 0.38 7.48
N GLU A 134 7.30 0.46 8.80
CA GLU A 134 6.08 0.54 9.62
C GLU A 134 5.34 1.86 9.36
N GLU A 135 4.00 1.79 9.25
CA GLU A 135 3.15 2.95 8.97
C GLU A 135 3.38 4.13 9.92
N PRO A 136 3.43 3.95 11.26
CA PRO A 136 3.67 5.08 12.15
C PRO A 136 5.06 5.69 12.01
N LEU A 137 6.08 4.90 11.65
CA LEU A 137 7.42 5.43 11.36
C LEU A 137 7.40 6.27 10.07
N ALA A 138 6.74 5.78 9.03
CA ALA A 138 6.58 6.52 7.78
C ALA A 138 5.78 7.83 8.00
N ALA A 139 4.72 7.78 8.80
CA ALA A 139 3.90 8.94 9.17
C ALA A 139 4.72 9.99 9.94
N ALA A 140 5.53 9.56 10.91
CA ALA A 140 6.41 10.45 11.67
C ALA A 140 7.43 11.15 10.78
N LEU A 141 8.08 10.40 9.87
CA LEU A 141 9.00 10.97 8.89
C LEU A 141 8.30 11.96 7.96
N GLY A 142 7.11 11.63 7.48
CA GLY A 142 6.30 12.51 6.64
C GLY A 142 5.85 13.79 7.35
N ALA A 143 5.63 13.72 8.66
CA ALA A 143 5.30 14.87 9.52
C ALA A 143 6.54 15.67 9.98
N ASN A 144 7.76 15.25 9.58
CA ASN A 144 9.02 15.83 10.01
C ASN A 144 9.18 15.88 11.55
N LEU A 145 8.72 14.82 12.24
CA LEU A 145 8.97 14.70 13.68
C LEU A 145 10.46 14.40 13.91
N PRO A 146 11.09 15.03 14.92
CA PRO A 146 12.52 14.80 15.22
C PRO A 146 12.73 13.49 15.98
N ILE A 147 12.41 12.36 15.34
CA ILE A 147 12.42 11.02 15.94
C ILE A 147 13.83 10.49 16.22
N GLU A 148 14.87 11.15 15.69
CA GLU A 148 16.27 10.87 16.00
C GLU A 148 16.67 11.22 17.45
N GLU A 149 15.91 12.09 18.10
CA GLU A 149 16.15 12.50 19.48
C GLU A 149 15.72 11.42 20.46
N ALA A 150 16.28 11.46 21.69
CA ALA A 150 15.92 10.54 22.76
C ALA A 150 14.59 10.90 23.47
N ASN A 151 13.72 11.65 22.79
CA ASN A 151 12.40 12.02 23.23
C ASN A 151 11.35 11.09 22.61
N GLY A 152 10.31 10.74 23.37
CA GLY A 152 9.20 9.96 22.86
C GLY A 152 8.24 10.82 22.02
N HIS A 153 8.01 10.45 20.77
CA HIS A 153 7.00 11.05 19.90
C HIS A 153 5.89 10.04 19.66
N MET A 154 4.66 10.41 20.01
CA MET A 154 3.50 9.54 19.77
C MET A 154 2.87 9.89 18.41
N VAL A 155 2.64 8.85 17.62
CA VAL A 155 1.89 8.91 16.36
C VAL A 155 0.65 8.04 16.52
N VAL A 156 -0.49 8.56 16.07
CA VAL A 156 -1.75 7.82 15.94
C VAL A 156 -2.16 7.91 14.47
N ASP A 157 -2.09 6.78 13.78
CA ASP A 157 -2.48 6.65 12.38
C ASP A 157 -3.83 5.95 12.29
N VAL A 158 -4.84 6.64 11.79
CA VAL A 158 -6.20 6.13 11.66
C VAL A 158 -6.46 5.84 10.20
N GLY A 159 -6.34 4.57 9.83
CA GLY A 159 -6.59 4.08 8.47
C GLY A 159 -8.05 3.77 8.17
N GLY A 160 -8.28 2.95 7.14
CA GLY A 160 -9.60 2.40 6.82
C GLY A 160 -9.96 1.20 7.69
N GLY A 161 -9.04 0.23 7.85
CA GLY A 161 -9.26 -1.01 8.58
C GLY A 161 -8.61 -1.05 9.95
N THR A 162 -7.48 -0.35 10.15
CA THR A 162 -6.70 -0.35 11.39
C THR A 162 -6.43 1.06 11.91
N THR A 163 -6.25 1.15 13.22
CA THR A 163 -5.67 2.33 13.89
C THR A 163 -4.37 1.89 14.56
N ASP A 164 -3.26 2.46 14.11
CA ASP A 164 -1.93 2.18 14.61
C ASP A 164 -1.47 3.31 15.53
N ILE A 165 -1.05 2.94 16.74
CA ILE A 165 -0.55 3.86 17.75
C ILE A 165 0.89 3.46 18.04
N ALA A 166 1.84 4.39 17.90
CA ALA A 166 3.23 4.11 18.19
C ALA A 166 3.91 5.25 18.93
N VAL A 167 4.85 4.90 19.79
CA VAL A 167 5.82 5.81 20.39
C VAL A 167 7.15 5.58 19.71
N LEU A 168 7.71 6.63 19.15
CA LEU A 168 8.93 6.64 18.36
C LEU A 168 10.02 7.39 19.10
N SER A 169 11.23 6.87 19.10
CA SER A 169 12.43 7.50 19.66
C SER A 169 13.67 6.89 19.05
N LEU A 170 14.75 7.66 18.90
CA LEU A 170 16.05 7.17 18.37
C LEU A 170 15.92 6.45 17.03
N ASN A 171 15.13 7.00 16.11
CA ASN A 171 14.83 6.46 14.76
C ASN A 171 14.14 5.09 14.76
N GLY A 172 13.51 4.70 15.85
CA GLY A 172 12.83 3.40 15.94
C GLY A 172 11.49 3.48 16.66
N VAL A 173 10.72 2.42 16.52
CA VAL A 173 9.47 2.20 17.26
C VAL A 173 9.84 1.65 18.63
N ALA A 174 9.63 2.44 19.70
CA ALA A 174 9.87 2.03 21.06
C ALA A 174 8.73 1.17 21.62
N ASN A 175 7.49 1.48 21.22
CA ASN A 175 6.30 0.70 21.57
C ASN A 175 5.22 0.96 20.50
N SER A 176 4.42 -0.05 20.18
CA SER A 176 3.31 0.08 19.27
C SER A 176 2.12 -0.78 19.68
N SER A 177 0.94 -0.36 19.24
CA SER A 177 -0.30 -1.12 19.38
C SER A 177 -1.16 -0.86 18.17
N SER A 178 -1.74 -1.91 17.61
CA SER A 178 -2.69 -1.83 16.50
C SER A 178 -4.06 -2.30 16.95
N VAL A 179 -5.10 -1.59 16.50
CA VAL A 179 -6.50 -1.90 16.80
C VAL A 179 -7.26 -2.04 15.49
N GLU A 180 -7.99 -3.14 15.33
CA GLU A 180 -8.87 -3.40 14.18
C GLU A 180 -10.19 -2.58 14.31
N ALA A 181 -10.06 -1.28 14.54
CA ALA A 181 -11.16 -0.32 14.57
C ALA A 181 -10.68 0.99 13.95
N ALA A 182 -11.27 1.35 12.83
CA ALA A 182 -10.88 2.52 12.04
C ALA A 182 -12.06 3.03 11.18
N GLY A 183 -11.80 3.81 10.15
CA GLY A 183 -12.82 4.48 9.33
C GLY A 183 -13.94 3.56 8.84
N ASP A 184 -13.63 2.36 8.36
CA ASP A 184 -14.62 1.40 7.86
C ASP A 184 -15.61 0.89 8.95
N ALA A 185 -15.27 1.04 10.25
CA ALA A 185 -16.14 0.67 11.36
C ALA A 185 -17.15 1.79 11.74
N PHE A 186 -16.96 3.00 11.21
CA PHE A 186 -17.79 4.17 11.50
C PHE A 186 -18.70 4.57 10.34
N ASP A 187 -18.52 3.96 9.15
CA ASP A 187 -19.32 4.13 7.94
C ASP A 187 -20.44 3.08 7.85
#